data_b284cf3a4da7ce5c5186474b9cd44e65
#
_entry.id   b284cf3a4da7ce5c5186474b9cd44e65
#
_cell.length_a   1.000
_cell.length_b   1.000
_cell.length_c   1.000
_cell.angle_alpha   90.00
_cell.angle_beta   90.00
_cell.angle_gamma   90.00
#
_symmetry.space_group_name_H-M   'P 1'
#
loop_
_entity.id
_entity.type
_entity.pdbx_description
1 polymer ?
#
loop_
_entity_poly.entity_id
_entity_poly.type
_entity_poly.pdbx_seq_one_letter_code
_entity_poly.pdbx_strand_id
1 'polypeptide(L)'
;MKEVEEQMQNVQQKNSAYFVEWIPNNVLSAQCDIPPRGVKMAVTFLGNSTAIQELFKRVSDHFTAMFKRKAFLHWYTQEGMDEMEFTEAESNMQDLIAEYQQYQDATYVHTSHFGWSIFWFPFSVEEEVEYEEEVAGEEAE
;
A
#
# COMPACT_ATOMS: atom_id res chain seq x y z
N MET A 1 -11.05 -16.66 -11.14
CA MET A 1 -11.46 -15.38 -10.49
C MET A 1 -12.56 -15.60 -9.45
N LYS A 2 -13.73 -16.14 -9.76
CA LYS A 2 -14.85 -16.25 -8.80
C LYS A 2 -14.48 -16.91 -7.47
N GLU A 3 -13.76 -18.02 -7.49
CA GLU A 3 -13.30 -18.71 -6.27
C GLU A 3 -12.32 -17.87 -5.46
N VAL A 4 -11.45 -17.12 -6.15
CA VAL A 4 -10.49 -16.20 -5.50
C VAL A 4 -11.24 -15.06 -4.81
N GLU A 5 -12.22 -14.46 -5.48
CA GLU A 5 -13.04 -13.39 -4.92
C GLU A 5 -13.83 -13.86 -3.70
N GLU A 6 -14.42 -15.06 -3.75
CA GLU A 6 -15.14 -15.64 -2.63
C GLU A 6 -14.22 -15.85 -1.42
N GLN A 7 -13.01 -16.35 -1.62
CA GLN A 7 -12.05 -16.52 -0.54
C GLN A 7 -11.56 -15.18 0.01
N MET A 8 -11.36 -14.18 -0.85
CA MET A 8 -10.99 -12.83 -0.40
C MET A 8 -12.10 -12.15 0.40
N GLN A 9 -13.36 -12.33 0.01
CA GLN A 9 -14.51 -11.86 0.80
C GLN A 9 -14.58 -12.55 2.16
N ASN A 10 -14.35 -13.86 2.21
CA ASN A 10 -14.29 -14.61 3.47
C ASN A 10 -13.19 -14.09 4.41
N VAL A 11 -12.01 -13.78 3.87
CA VAL A 11 -10.90 -13.20 4.65
C VAL A 11 -11.30 -11.82 5.21
N GLN A 12 -11.89 -10.97 4.39
CA GLN A 12 -12.33 -9.63 4.81
C GLN A 12 -13.41 -9.70 5.90
N GLN A 13 -14.40 -10.58 5.75
CA GLN A 13 -15.49 -10.72 6.72
C GLN A 13 -15.02 -11.28 8.06
N LYS A 14 -14.14 -12.27 8.04
CA LYS A 14 -13.60 -12.89 9.26
C LYS A 14 -12.65 -11.97 10.03
N ASN A 15 -12.01 -11.04 9.34
CA ASN A 15 -10.98 -10.16 9.90
C ASN A 15 -11.36 -8.68 9.72
N SER A 16 -12.63 -8.35 9.81
CA SER A 16 -13.14 -6.99 9.56
C SER A 16 -12.46 -5.90 10.37
N ALA A 17 -11.97 -6.22 11.58
CA ALA A 17 -11.26 -5.28 12.44
C ALA A 17 -9.89 -4.83 11.90
N TYR A 18 -9.30 -5.60 10.97
CA TYR A 18 -8.00 -5.29 10.38
C TYR A 18 -8.11 -4.51 9.06
N PHE A 19 -9.32 -4.36 8.53
CA PHE A 19 -9.57 -3.62 7.30
C PHE A 19 -10.18 -2.26 7.60
N VAL A 20 -9.81 -1.27 6.80
CA VAL A 20 -10.30 0.10 6.97
C VAL A 20 -11.76 0.18 6.51
N GLU A 21 -12.67 0.54 7.41
CA GLU A 21 -14.11 0.57 7.14
C GLU A 21 -14.52 1.69 6.16
N TRP A 22 -13.77 2.78 6.13
CA TRP A 22 -14.06 3.94 5.30
C TRP A 22 -13.57 3.82 3.84
N ILE A 23 -12.82 2.75 3.50
CA ILE A 23 -12.43 2.43 2.13
C ILE A 23 -13.22 1.20 1.67
N PRO A 24 -14.24 1.35 0.80
CA PRO A 24 -14.89 0.20 0.18
C PRO A 24 -13.94 -0.45 -0.83
N ASN A 25 -14.06 -1.76 -1.03
CA ASN A 25 -13.28 -2.53 -1.99
C ASN A 25 -11.75 -2.33 -1.84
N ASN A 26 -11.27 -2.48 -0.61
CA ASN A 26 -9.86 -2.30 -0.28
C ASN A 26 -8.94 -3.45 -0.73
N VAL A 27 -9.49 -4.49 -1.34
CA VAL A 27 -8.73 -5.61 -1.92
C VAL A 27 -9.08 -5.74 -3.39
N LEU A 28 -8.06 -5.71 -4.24
CA LEU A 28 -8.16 -5.93 -5.68
C LEU A 28 -7.37 -7.19 -6.05
N SER A 29 -7.96 -8.04 -6.88
CA SER A 29 -7.31 -9.25 -7.37
C SER A 29 -7.18 -9.19 -8.89
N ALA A 30 -5.99 -9.52 -9.38
CA ALA A 30 -5.72 -9.64 -10.80
C ALA A 30 -5.15 -11.03 -11.11
N GLN A 31 -5.45 -11.55 -12.28
CA GLN A 31 -4.95 -12.83 -12.75
C GLN A 31 -4.24 -12.63 -14.08
N CYS A 32 -3.08 -13.28 -14.22
CA CYS A 32 -2.33 -13.33 -15.47
C CYS A 32 -2.05 -14.79 -15.79
N ASP A 33 -2.31 -15.19 -17.02
CA ASP A 33 -2.15 -16.59 -17.45
C ASP A 33 -0.70 -16.94 -17.80
N ILE A 34 0.16 -15.94 -17.96
CA ILE A 34 1.56 -16.12 -18.30
C ILE A 34 2.41 -16.02 -17.03
N PRO A 35 2.99 -17.11 -16.52
CA PRO A 35 3.84 -17.08 -15.34
C PRO A 35 5.22 -16.47 -15.66
N PRO A 36 5.93 -15.95 -14.65
CA PRO A 36 7.31 -15.52 -14.78
C PRO A 36 8.24 -16.67 -15.24
N ARG A 37 9.35 -16.31 -15.90
CA ARG A 37 10.31 -17.30 -16.37
C ARG A 37 10.86 -18.14 -15.21
N GLY A 38 10.83 -19.46 -15.36
CA GLY A 38 11.42 -20.41 -14.41
C GLY A 38 10.47 -20.94 -13.33
N VAL A 39 9.23 -20.48 -13.27
CA VAL A 39 8.22 -20.98 -12.32
C VAL A 39 6.94 -21.37 -13.05
N LYS A 40 6.18 -22.31 -12.47
CA LYS A 40 4.88 -22.73 -13.01
C LYS A 40 3.73 -21.86 -12.54
N MET A 41 3.85 -21.31 -11.35
CA MET A 41 2.90 -20.40 -10.73
C MET A 41 3.65 -19.37 -9.89
N ALA A 42 3.14 -18.14 -9.84
CA ALA A 42 3.63 -17.11 -8.97
C ALA A 42 2.44 -16.35 -8.37
N VAL A 43 2.60 -15.89 -7.15
CA VAL A 43 1.64 -15.00 -6.47
C VAL A 43 2.42 -13.83 -5.90
N THR A 44 1.93 -12.62 -6.15
CA THR A 44 2.50 -11.41 -5.59
C THR A 44 1.42 -10.69 -4.79
N PHE A 45 1.74 -10.33 -3.57
CA PHE A 45 0.90 -9.50 -2.72
C PHE A 45 1.51 -8.11 -2.61
N LEU A 46 0.71 -7.07 -2.89
CA LEU A 46 1.06 -5.67 -2.70
C LEU A 46 0.09 -5.09 -1.68
N GLY A 47 0.60 -4.64 -0.57
CA GLY A 47 -0.24 -4.11 0.50
C GLY A 47 0.34 -2.84 1.10
N ASN A 48 -0.51 -1.81 1.24
CA ASN A 48 -0.23 -0.64 2.04
C ASN A 48 -0.95 -0.80 3.39
N SER A 49 -0.19 -1.03 4.44
CA SER A 49 -0.70 -1.21 5.80
C SER A 49 -0.18 -0.10 6.70
N THR A 50 -1.04 0.40 7.59
CA THR A 50 -0.61 1.36 8.64
C THR A 50 0.45 0.78 9.58
N ALA A 51 0.57 -0.54 9.66
CA ALA A 51 1.61 -1.21 10.44
C ALA A 51 3.05 -0.88 9.96
N ILE A 52 3.22 -0.38 8.72
CA ILE A 52 4.53 0.05 8.21
C ILE A 52 5.12 1.18 9.06
N GLN A 53 4.30 1.95 9.77
CA GLN A 53 4.78 2.99 10.68
C GLN A 53 5.72 2.46 11.77
N GLU A 54 5.57 1.21 12.19
CA GLU A 54 6.47 0.61 13.20
C GLU A 54 7.92 0.49 12.68
N LEU A 55 8.07 0.24 11.38
CA LEU A 55 9.38 0.22 10.75
C LEU A 55 10.02 1.62 10.79
N PHE A 56 9.25 2.65 10.45
CA PHE A 56 9.72 4.03 10.49
C PHE A 56 10.01 4.49 11.92
N LYS A 57 9.18 4.15 12.89
CA LYS A 57 9.43 4.42 14.32
C LYS A 57 10.74 3.81 14.77
N ARG A 58 11.00 2.55 14.45
CA ARG A 58 12.26 1.87 14.82
C ARG A 58 13.49 2.55 14.23
N VAL A 59 13.42 2.96 12.96
CA VAL A 59 14.52 3.69 12.32
C VAL A 59 14.72 5.06 12.97
N SER A 60 13.63 5.77 13.25
CA SER A 60 13.65 7.08 13.91
C SER A 60 14.27 7.01 15.32
N ASP A 61 13.91 6.00 16.11
CA ASP A 61 14.47 5.80 17.45
C ASP A 61 16.00 5.56 17.41
N HIS A 62 16.45 4.72 16.48
CA HIS A 62 17.89 4.48 16.32
C HIS A 62 18.61 5.73 15.84
N PHE A 63 18.02 6.47 14.90
CA PHE A 63 18.58 7.73 14.43
C PHE A 63 18.69 8.75 15.56
N THR A 64 17.63 9.00 16.31
CA THR A 64 17.61 9.95 17.41
C THR A 64 18.63 9.59 18.50
N ALA A 65 18.78 8.29 18.82
CA ALA A 65 19.75 7.82 19.79
C ALA A 65 21.21 8.12 19.37
N MET A 66 21.51 8.01 18.07
CA MET A 66 22.83 8.34 17.53
C MET A 66 23.02 9.84 17.35
N PHE A 67 22.01 10.54 16.86
CA PHE A 67 22.07 11.97 16.57
C PHE A 67 22.22 12.83 17.83
N LYS A 68 21.53 12.50 18.93
CA LYS A 68 21.71 13.15 20.24
C LYS A 68 23.16 13.13 20.73
N ARG A 69 23.91 12.08 20.37
CA ARG A 69 25.31 11.90 20.74
C ARG A 69 26.28 12.41 19.67
N LYS A 70 25.74 12.98 18.58
CA LYS A 70 26.50 13.40 17.39
C LYS A 70 27.41 12.30 16.84
N ALA A 71 26.95 11.03 16.97
CA ALA A 71 27.72 9.89 16.55
C ALA A 71 27.85 9.88 15.03
N PHE A 72 29.10 9.76 14.55
CA PHE A 72 29.47 9.74 13.14
C PHE A 72 29.09 10.97 12.32
N LEU A 73 28.56 12.01 12.95
CA LEU A 73 28.11 13.23 12.28
C LEU A 73 29.25 13.95 11.54
N HIS A 74 30.46 13.91 12.10
CA HIS A 74 31.63 14.57 11.54
C HIS A 74 31.99 14.09 10.12
N TRP A 75 31.71 12.83 9.78
CA TRP A 75 31.94 12.30 8.45
C TRP A 75 31.06 12.98 7.39
N TYR A 76 29.82 13.30 7.74
CA TYR A 76 28.89 13.97 6.86
C TYR A 76 29.15 15.46 6.75
N THR A 77 29.48 16.12 7.89
CA THR A 77 29.78 17.54 7.90
C THR A 77 31.10 17.87 7.19
N GLN A 78 32.07 16.98 7.20
CA GLN A 78 33.32 17.12 6.44
C GLN A 78 33.09 17.08 4.93
N GLU A 79 32.06 16.35 4.47
CA GLU A 79 31.64 16.29 3.08
C GLU A 79 30.69 17.44 2.67
N GLY A 80 30.45 18.39 3.56
CA GLY A 80 29.66 19.59 3.27
C GLY A 80 28.17 19.52 3.64
N MET A 81 27.72 18.46 4.33
CA MET A 81 26.36 18.39 4.88
C MET A 81 26.21 19.29 6.11
N ASP A 82 25.07 19.98 6.20
CA ASP A 82 24.72 20.74 7.40
C ASP A 82 23.97 19.85 8.41
N GLU A 83 24.13 20.17 9.69
CA GLU A 83 23.39 19.51 10.77
C GLU A 83 21.87 19.73 10.64
N MET A 84 21.46 20.82 10.03
CA MET A 84 20.05 21.13 9.76
C MET A 84 19.38 20.08 8.85
N GLU A 85 20.08 19.52 7.88
CA GLU A 85 19.59 18.46 6.99
C GLU A 85 19.13 17.24 7.77
N PHE A 86 19.84 16.88 8.83
CA PHE A 86 19.48 15.77 9.72
C PHE A 86 18.24 16.07 10.54
N THR A 87 18.09 17.30 11.02
CA THR A 87 16.91 17.74 11.78
C THR A 87 15.69 17.77 10.89
N GLU A 88 15.83 18.24 9.66
CA GLU A 88 14.74 18.25 8.67
C GLU A 88 14.31 16.82 8.32
N ALA A 89 15.25 15.91 8.09
CA ALA A 89 14.94 14.52 7.82
C ALA A 89 14.21 13.84 9.00
N GLU A 90 14.62 14.14 10.24
CA GLU A 90 13.94 13.65 11.45
C GLU A 90 12.49 14.17 11.51
N SER A 91 12.29 15.45 11.26
CA SER A 91 10.96 16.06 11.24
C SER A 91 10.06 15.42 10.18
N ASN A 92 10.55 15.27 8.95
CA ASN A 92 9.81 14.65 7.86
C ASN A 92 9.42 13.20 8.18
N MET A 93 10.28 12.45 8.86
CA MET A 93 9.98 11.09 9.30
C MET A 93 8.88 11.08 10.37
N GLN A 94 8.92 12.01 11.32
CA GLN A 94 7.90 12.14 12.35
C GLN A 94 6.54 12.51 11.76
N ASP A 95 6.52 13.41 10.77
CA ASP A 95 5.29 13.80 10.07
C ASP A 95 4.67 12.61 9.35
N LEU A 96 5.48 11.79 8.66
CA LEU A 96 5.02 10.58 8.01
C LEU A 96 4.40 9.57 9.01
N ILE A 97 5.05 9.37 10.15
CA ILE A 97 4.54 8.51 11.22
C ILE A 97 3.20 9.03 11.76
N ALA A 98 3.10 10.35 11.95
CA ALA A 98 1.87 10.98 12.42
C ALA A 98 0.72 10.83 11.44
N GLU A 99 0.97 10.94 10.13
CA GLU A 99 -0.02 10.69 9.09
C GLU A 99 -0.53 9.24 9.11
N TYR A 100 0.37 8.26 9.18
CA TYR A 100 -0.05 6.86 9.30
C TYR A 100 -0.89 6.61 10.56
N GLN A 101 -0.50 7.22 11.68
CA GLN A 101 -1.26 7.10 12.93
C GLN A 101 -2.65 7.72 12.79
N GLN A 102 -2.76 8.88 12.14
CA GLN A 102 -4.04 9.54 11.89
C GLN A 102 -4.99 8.64 11.06
N TYR A 103 -4.48 7.99 10.02
CA TYR A 103 -5.28 7.08 9.21
C TYR A 103 -5.66 5.80 9.95
N GLN A 104 -4.81 5.33 10.86
CA GLN A 104 -5.12 4.17 11.70
C GLN A 104 -6.25 4.48 12.69
N ASP A 105 -6.24 5.68 13.26
CA ASP A 105 -7.20 6.11 14.28
C ASP A 105 -8.48 6.71 13.65
N ALA A 106 -8.51 6.87 12.33
CA ALA A 106 -9.66 7.40 11.63
C ALA A 106 -10.87 6.48 11.78
N THR A 107 -11.77 6.86 12.66
CA THR A 107 -13.11 6.29 12.77
C THR A 107 -13.97 6.84 11.64
N TYR A 108 -14.92 6.05 11.14
CA TYR A 108 -15.89 6.45 10.12
C TYR A 108 -16.71 7.65 10.59
N VAL A 109 -16.21 8.85 10.41
CA VAL A 109 -17.02 10.05 10.50
C VAL A 109 -17.52 10.35 9.10
N HIS A 110 -18.81 10.17 8.90
CA HIS A 110 -19.50 10.60 7.68
C HIS A 110 -19.41 12.12 7.56
N THR A 111 -18.27 12.62 7.15
CA THR A 111 -18.09 13.99 6.71
C THR A 111 -17.93 13.99 5.21
N SER A 112 -19.05 14.31 4.56
CA SER A 112 -19.12 14.72 3.16
C SER A 112 -18.30 15.99 2.92
N HIS A 113 -17.00 15.96 3.02
CA HIS A 113 -16.08 16.97 2.52
C HIS A 113 -14.67 16.72 3.07
N PHE A 114 -13.97 15.76 2.49
CA PHE A 114 -12.52 15.87 2.46
C PHE A 114 -12.00 15.35 1.13
N GLY A 115 -11.32 16.25 0.43
CA GLY A 115 -10.86 16.08 -0.92
C GLY A 115 -10.00 14.82 -1.12
N TRP A 116 -10.39 14.06 -2.10
CA TRP A 116 -9.63 12.98 -2.70
C TRP A 116 -8.39 13.55 -3.37
N SER A 117 -7.35 13.74 -2.62
CA SER A 117 -6.06 14.08 -3.19
C SER A 117 -4.99 13.56 -2.25
N ILE A 118 -4.40 12.47 -2.61
CA ILE A 118 -3.11 11.94 -2.18
C ILE A 118 -3.20 10.43 -1.92
N PHE A 119 -2.48 9.72 -2.75
CA PHE A 119 -2.23 8.28 -2.82
C PHE A 119 -3.26 7.40 -3.54
N TRP A 120 -3.61 7.78 -4.75
CA TRP A 120 -3.96 6.77 -5.73
C TRP A 120 -2.92 6.76 -6.85
N PHE A 121 -2.07 5.75 -6.85
CA PHE A 121 -1.33 5.39 -8.05
C PHE A 121 -2.29 4.55 -8.90
N PRO A 122 -2.84 5.07 -9.99
CA PRO A 122 -3.70 4.27 -10.84
C PRO A 122 -2.81 3.37 -11.70
N PHE A 123 -2.69 2.12 -11.32
CA PHE A 123 -2.37 1.10 -12.30
C PHE A 123 -3.70 0.61 -12.88
N SER A 124 -4.28 1.39 -13.78
CA SER A 124 -5.38 0.97 -14.61
C SER A 124 -4.82 0.23 -15.81
N VAL A 125 -4.87 -1.08 -15.77
CA VAL A 125 -4.89 -1.88 -16.98
C VAL A 125 -6.36 -2.09 -17.33
N GLU A 126 -6.90 -1.20 -18.14
CA GLU A 126 -8.14 -1.44 -18.86
C GLU A 126 -7.79 -2.31 -20.06
N GLU A 127 -7.93 -3.62 -19.95
CA GLU A 127 -8.14 -4.49 -21.10
C GLU A 127 -9.62 -4.83 -21.16
N GLU A 128 -10.34 -4.15 -22.03
CA GLU A 128 -11.64 -4.60 -22.53
C GLU A 128 -11.39 -5.90 -23.32
N VAL A 129 -11.78 -7.02 -22.74
CA VAL A 129 -11.88 -8.27 -23.48
C VAL A 129 -13.28 -8.33 -24.05
N GLU A 130 -13.40 -7.97 -25.32
CA GLU A 130 -14.58 -8.17 -26.14
C GLU A 130 -14.72 -9.68 -26.41
N TYR A 131 -15.74 -10.31 -25.81
CA TYR A 131 -16.10 -11.69 -26.13
C TYR A 131 -17.03 -11.67 -27.33
N GLU A 132 -16.53 -12.08 -28.50
CA GLU A 132 -17.37 -12.46 -29.62
C GLU A 132 -18.08 -13.77 -29.27
N GLU A 133 -19.41 -13.73 -29.07
CA GLU A 133 -20.28 -14.89 -29.06
C GLU A 133 -20.38 -15.45 -30.48
N GLU A 134 -19.67 -16.52 -30.81
CA GLU A 134 -19.97 -17.35 -31.96
C GLU A 134 -21.29 -18.08 -31.71
N VAL A 135 -22.34 -17.56 -32.31
CA VAL A 135 -23.61 -18.28 -32.45
C VAL A 135 -23.42 -19.40 -33.46
N ALA A 136 -23.17 -20.60 -32.96
CA ALA A 136 -23.29 -21.79 -33.80
C ALA A 136 -24.76 -22.01 -34.19
N GLY A 137 -25.08 -21.68 -35.39
CA GLY A 137 -26.36 -22.00 -35.98
C GLY A 137 -26.51 -23.52 -36.21
N GLU A 138 -27.47 -24.08 -35.55
CA GLU A 138 -27.98 -25.42 -35.79
C GLU A 138 -28.77 -25.41 -37.09
N GLU A 139 -28.27 -26.07 -38.13
CA GLU A 139 -29.13 -26.46 -39.28
C GLU A 139 -29.44 -27.96 -39.11
N ALA A 140 -30.72 -28.16 -38.87
CA ALA A 140 -31.35 -29.46 -38.94
C ALA A 140 -31.68 -29.79 -40.42
N GLU A 141 -31.30 -30.99 -40.87
CA GLU A 141 -32.11 -31.86 -41.75
C GLU A 141 -31.73 -33.32 -41.52
#